data_d3f09097bcfad0d53e3daba779733597
#
_entry.id   d3f09097bcfad0d53e3daba779733597
#
_cell.length_a   1.000
_cell.length_b   1.000
_cell.length_c   1.000
_cell.angle_alpha   90.00
_cell.angle_beta   90.00
_cell.angle_gamma   90.00
#
_symmetry.space_group_name_H-M   'P 1'
#
loop_
_entity.id
_entity.type
_entity.pdbx_description
1 polymer ?
#
loop_
_entity_poly.entity_id
_entity_poly.type
_entity_poly.pdbx_seq_one_letter_code
_entity_poly.pdbx_strand_id
1 'polypeptide(L)'
;MERVFIGMSGGVDSSVAAALLKERGYDTVGVTLRLKPGDGADGDIEDAKNVARALKIEHCVLDLRGEFKEKVMDYFAAEYLRGATPNPCVVCNREIKFGAMLKFALENGGDYVATGHYASLDKSGEHTKLLRSDSAKDQSYFLCMLSGFQLAHAMFPIDGMEKSAIRALAEKFSLPVAQKKDSQEVCFIPDNDYSSFIRSHGFKDMGEGDFLDTQGNVIGRHKGIMNYTVGQRKGLGAFGRPMFVTRIVPEQNAVILGENGAQYAKEFTVEGINAISAQMSGSFDCDVKIRFRAPAAPAHVEFDSKNTARVTFFEEQRSVTPGQFAAFYIGNEVIGGAKIAGVETQRIL
;
A
#
# COMPACT_ATOMS: atom_id res chain seq x y z
N MET A 1 -31.44 10.17 -3.44
CA MET A 1 -30.73 8.87 -3.50
C MET A 1 -29.26 9.23 -3.58
N GLU A 2 -28.44 8.70 -2.65
CA GLU A 2 -26.99 9.01 -2.67
C GLU A 2 -26.32 8.34 -3.86
N ARG A 3 -25.44 9.07 -4.55
CA ARG A 3 -24.74 8.64 -5.74
C ARG A 3 -23.34 8.17 -5.40
N VAL A 4 -23.01 6.92 -5.73
CA VAL A 4 -21.75 6.27 -5.37
C VAL A 4 -20.98 5.85 -6.61
N PHE A 5 -19.74 6.34 -6.73
CA PHE A 5 -18.80 5.94 -7.76
C PHE A 5 -17.94 4.80 -7.24
N ILE A 6 -18.11 3.57 -7.77
CA ILE A 6 -17.37 2.38 -7.36
C ILE A 6 -16.21 2.08 -8.30
N GLY A 7 -14.99 2.03 -7.75
CA GLY A 7 -13.81 1.61 -8.51
C GLY A 7 -13.89 0.12 -8.88
N MET A 8 -14.00 -0.19 -10.16
CA MET A 8 -14.12 -1.54 -10.71
C MET A 8 -12.82 -1.93 -11.42
N SER A 9 -12.10 -2.89 -10.85
CA SER A 9 -10.83 -3.39 -11.39
C SER A 9 -10.98 -4.62 -12.31
N GLY A 10 -12.21 -5.02 -12.63
CA GLY A 10 -12.46 -6.30 -13.30
C GLY A 10 -12.21 -7.53 -12.40
N GLY A 11 -11.98 -7.35 -11.12
CA GLY A 11 -11.82 -8.42 -10.13
C GLY A 11 -13.11 -8.71 -9.35
N VAL A 12 -13.14 -9.85 -8.65
CA VAL A 12 -14.31 -10.34 -7.91
C VAL A 12 -14.73 -9.37 -6.81
N ASP A 13 -13.78 -8.89 -6.00
CA ASP A 13 -14.07 -8.07 -4.80
C ASP A 13 -14.78 -6.74 -5.16
N SER A 14 -14.25 -6.02 -6.16
CA SER A 14 -14.86 -4.77 -6.62
C SER A 14 -16.22 -4.98 -7.28
N SER A 15 -16.40 -6.12 -7.96
CA SER A 15 -17.65 -6.48 -8.62
C SER A 15 -18.76 -6.80 -7.61
N VAL A 16 -18.42 -7.54 -6.54
CA VAL A 16 -19.36 -7.81 -5.44
C VAL A 16 -19.68 -6.53 -4.67
N ALA A 17 -18.69 -5.67 -4.45
CA ALA A 17 -18.92 -4.37 -3.82
C ALA A 17 -19.94 -3.52 -4.62
N ALA A 18 -19.83 -3.50 -5.97
CA ALA A 18 -20.79 -2.83 -6.85
C ALA A 18 -22.19 -3.44 -6.76
N ALA A 19 -22.29 -4.77 -6.73
CA ALA A 19 -23.57 -5.47 -6.61
C ALA A 19 -24.27 -5.16 -5.28
N LEU A 20 -23.51 -5.14 -4.18
CA LEU A 20 -24.04 -4.81 -2.84
C LEU A 20 -24.51 -3.36 -2.73
N LEU A 21 -23.81 -2.40 -3.33
CA LEU A 21 -24.26 -1.00 -3.36
C LEU A 21 -25.61 -0.88 -4.08
N LYS A 22 -25.73 -1.53 -5.22
CA LYS A 22 -26.99 -1.55 -5.97
C LYS A 22 -28.11 -2.24 -5.18
N GLU A 23 -27.85 -3.40 -4.55
CA GLU A 23 -28.84 -4.11 -3.72
C GLU A 23 -29.32 -3.24 -2.54
N ARG A 24 -28.41 -2.40 -1.97
CA ARG A 24 -28.73 -1.43 -0.90
C ARG A 24 -29.46 -0.17 -1.40
N GLY A 25 -29.68 -0.03 -2.70
CA GLY A 25 -30.47 1.06 -3.27
C GLY A 25 -29.69 2.35 -3.56
N TYR A 26 -28.37 2.32 -3.63
CA TYR A 26 -27.58 3.47 -4.07
C TYR A 26 -27.67 3.70 -5.58
N ASP A 27 -27.61 4.95 -6.03
CA ASP A 27 -27.33 5.29 -7.43
C ASP A 27 -25.84 4.98 -7.71
N THR A 28 -25.60 3.80 -8.28
CA THR A 28 -24.25 3.24 -8.40
C THR A 28 -23.70 3.42 -9.80
N VAL A 29 -22.53 4.07 -9.90
CA VAL A 29 -21.78 4.26 -11.15
C VAL A 29 -20.45 3.50 -11.06
N GLY A 30 -20.22 2.56 -11.97
CA GLY A 30 -18.94 1.87 -12.09
C GLY A 30 -17.86 2.75 -12.72
N VAL A 31 -16.67 2.78 -12.15
CA VAL A 31 -15.52 3.50 -12.70
C VAL A 31 -14.34 2.55 -12.85
N THR A 32 -13.87 2.34 -14.07
CA THR A 32 -12.60 1.64 -14.28
C THR A 32 -11.49 2.64 -14.54
N LEU A 33 -10.44 2.57 -13.74
CA LEU A 33 -9.27 3.43 -13.89
C LEU A 33 -8.32 2.86 -14.93
N ARG A 34 -8.08 3.59 -16.02
CA ARG A 34 -7.02 3.27 -16.97
C ARG A 34 -5.72 3.84 -16.43
N LEU A 35 -4.86 2.97 -15.89
CA LEU A 35 -3.63 3.35 -15.16
C LEU A 35 -2.34 3.03 -15.92
N LYS A 36 -2.38 2.07 -16.87
CA LYS A 36 -1.20 1.57 -17.56
C LYS A 36 -1.21 2.01 -19.03
N PRO A 37 -0.03 2.27 -19.63
CA PRO A 37 0.09 2.41 -21.07
C PRO A 37 -0.10 1.06 -21.77
N GLY A 38 -0.59 1.08 -23.03
CA GLY A 38 -0.76 -0.09 -23.89
C GLY A 38 -2.06 -0.87 -23.64
N ASP A 39 -2.24 -1.95 -24.42
CA ASP A 39 -3.49 -2.71 -24.52
C ASP A 39 -3.69 -3.72 -23.38
N GLY A 40 -2.70 -3.91 -22.51
CA GLY A 40 -2.76 -4.89 -21.41
C GLY A 40 -3.81 -4.62 -20.33
N ALA A 41 -4.42 -3.43 -20.32
CA ALA A 41 -5.52 -3.08 -19.42
C ALA A 41 -6.91 -3.38 -20.01
N ASP A 42 -7.01 -3.70 -21.30
CA ASP A 42 -8.30 -3.78 -21.99
C ASP A 42 -9.13 -4.99 -21.54
N GLY A 43 -8.48 -6.10 -21.14
CA GLY A 43 -9.17 -7.26 -20.57
C GLY A 43 -9.87 -6.94 -19.24
N ASP A 44 -9.20 -6.27 -18.33
CA ASP A 44 -9.78 -5.88 -17.03
C ASP A 44 -10.89 -4.83 -17.21
N ILE A 45 -10.73 -3.92 -18.18
CA ILE A 45 -11.77 -2.92 -18.54
C ILE A 45 -13.00 -3.63 -19.12
N GLU A 46 -12.82 -4.61 -20.00
CA GLU A 46 -13.94 -5.34 -20.57
C GLU A 46 -14.66 -6.21 -19.53
N ASP A 47 -13.92 -6.85 -18.63
CA ASP A 47 -14.50 -7.56 -17.48
C ASP A 47 -15.37 -6.64 -16.63
N ALA A 48 -14.87 -5.45 -16.31
CA ALA A 48 -15.62 -4.46 -15.53
C ALA A 48 -16.88 -3.98 -16.26
N LYS A 49 -16.81 -3.74 -17.58
CA LYS A 49 -17.98 -3.41 -18.42
C LYS A 49 -19.00 -4.54 -18.46
N ASN A 50 -18.56 -5.79 -18.55
CA ASN A 50 -19.44 -6.94 -18.53
C ASN A 50 -20.18 -7.08 -17.20
N VAL A 51 -19.49 -6.85 -16.07
CA VAL A 51 -20.10 -6.80 -14.75
C VAL A 51 -21.11 -5.65 -14.66
N ALA A 52 -20.76 -4.45 -15.10
CA ALA A 52 -21.66 -3.29 -15.06
C ALA A 52 -22.93 -3.52 -15.88
N ARG A 53 -22.82 -4.14 -17.08
CA ARG A 53 -23.97 -4.55 -17.89
C ARG A 53 -24.85 -5.57 -17.14
N ALA A 54 -24.25 -6.61 -16.54
CA ALA A 54 -24.98 -7.62 -15.77
C ALA A 54 -25.73 -6.98 -14.58
N LEU A 55 -25.09 -6.05 -13.91
CA LEU A 55 -25.68 -5.28 -12.81
C LEU A 55 -26.64 -4.18 -13.27
N LYS A 56 -26.70 -3.85 -14.56
CA LYS A 56 -27.49 -2.73 -15.11
C LYS A 56 -27.19 -1.41 -14.37
N ILE A 57 -25.91 -1.08 -14.21
CA ILE A 57 -25.41 0.19 -13.68
C ILE A 57 -24.67 0.96 -14.76
N GLU A 58 -24.61 2.29 -14.63
CA GLU A 58 -23.74 3.13 -15.47
C GLU A 58 -22.27 2.74 -15.28
N HIS A 59 -21.47 2.89 -16.33
CA HIS A 59 -20.04 2.60 -16.27
C HIS A 59 -19.25 3.56 -17.14
N CYS A 60 -18.16 4.08 -16.59
CA CYS A 60 -17.21 4.88 -17.34
C CYS A 60 -15.76 4.40 -17.14
N VAL A 61 -14.89 4.79 -18.06
CA VAL A 61 -13.43 4.57 -17.96
C VAL A 61 -12.78 5.93 -17.74
N LEU A 62 -12.10 6.07 -16.61
CA LEU A 62 -11.37 7.29 -16.26
C LEU A 62 -9.88 7.07 -16.61
N ASP A 63 -9.38 7.88 -17.53
CA ASP A 63 -7.97 7.82 -17.94
C ASP A 63 -7.11 8.63 -16.96
N LEU A 64 -6.35 7.94 -16.13
CA LEU A 64 -5.43 8.51 -15.13
C LEU A 64 -3.98 8.05 -15.38
N ARG A 65 -3.62 7.69 -16.62
CA ARG A 65 -2.27 7.21 -16.94
C ARG A 65 -1.18 8.24 -16.61
N GLY A 66 -1.46 9.52 -16.83
CA GLY A 66 -0.54 10.61 -16.52
C GLY A 66 -0.29 10.74 -15.02
N GLU A 67 -1.35 10.88 -14.24
CA GLU A 67 -1.29 11.02 -12.78
C GLU A 67 -0.71 9.76 -12.11
N PHE A 68 -1.07 8.58 -12.61
CA PHE A 68 -0.55 7.31 -12.08
C PHE A 68 0.96 7.18 -12.36
N LYS A 69 1.41 7.55 -13.55
CA LYS A 69 2.83 7.58 -13.87
C LYS A 69 3.58 8.50 -12.91
N GLU A 70 3.18 9.76 -12.81
CA GLU A 70 3.86 10.77 -12.00
C GLU A 70 3.84 10.43 -10.51
N LYS A 71 2.65 10.14 -9.95
CA LYS A 71 2.46 10.02 -8.50
C LYS A 71 2.77 8.64 -7.94
N VAL A 72 2.70 7.59 -8.76
CA VAL A 72 2.87 6.21 -8.29
C VAL A 72 4.10 5.54 -8.89
N MET A 73 4.24 5.56 -10.24
CA MET A 73 5.32 4.82 -10.90
C MET A 73 6.66 5.55 -10.74
N ASP A 74 6.70 6.86 -10.98
CA ASP A 74 7.93 7.67 -10.83
C ASP A 74 8.35 7.75 -9.36
N TYR A 75 7.39 7.90 -8.42
CA TYR A 75 7.64 7.77 -6.98
C TYR A 75 8.28 6.42 -6.63
N PHE A 76 7.70 5.32 -7.12
CA PHE A 76 8.21 3.97 -6.88
C PHE A 76 9.67 3.83 -7.34
N ALA A 77 9.98 4.26 -8.55
CA ALA A 77 11.33 4.20 -9.09
C ALA A 77 12.31 5.09 -8.30
N ALA A 78 11.91 6.32 -7.97
CA ALA A 78 12.73 7.26 -7.20
C ALA A 78 13.08 6.72 -5.81
N GLU A 79 12.15 6.09 -5.11
CA GLU A 79 12.40 5.49 -3.79
C GLU A 79 13.42 4.34 -3.89
N TYR A 80 13.30 3.44 -4.88
CA TYR A 80 14.29 2.37 -5.07
C TYR A 80 15.70 2.89 -5.36
N LEU A 81 15.82 3.96 -6.16
CA LEU A 81 17.12 4.58 -6.43
C LEU A 81 17.74 5.24 -5.19
N ARG A 82 16.93 5.62 -4.21
CA ARG A 82 17.37 6.11 -2.89
C ARG A 82 17.62 4.98 -1.88
N GLY A 83 17.63 3.72 -2.33
CA GLY A 83 17.82 2.55 -1.45
C GLY A 83 16.66 2.23 -0.54
N ALA A 84 15.50 2.86 -0.74
CA ALA A 84 14.29 2.59 -0.01
C ALA A 84 13.44 1.51 -0.72
N THR A 85 12.51 0.91 -0.01
CA THR A 85 11.56 -0.07 -0.58
C THR A 85 10.13 0.50 -0.46
N PRO A 86 9.61 1.16 -1.50
CA PRO A 86 8.32 1.84 -1.44
C PRO A 86 7.13 0.90 -1.35
N ASN A 87 6.00 1.44 -0.88
CA ASN A 87 4.70 0.80 -0.98
C ASN A 87 3.79 1.61 -1.92
N PRO A 88 3.75 1.29 -3.22
CA PRO A 88 2.98 2.07 -4.19
C PRO A 88 1.47 1.95 -3.98
N CYS A 89 0.97 0.89 -3.31
CA CYS A 89 -0.47 0.72 -3.06
C CYS A 89 -1.01 1.78 -2.09
N VAL A 90 -0.25 2.14 -1.05
CA VAL A 90 -0.63 3.21 -0.11
C VAL A 90 -0.74 4.54 -0.85
N VAL A 91 0.25 4.86 -1.68
CA VAL A 91 0.27 6.08 -2.50
C VAL A 91 -0.87 6.10 -3.52
N CYS A 92 -1.10 4.98 -4.22
CA CYS A 92 -2.20 4.83 -5.18
C CYS A 92 -3.57 5.02 -4.52
N ASN A 93 -3.77 4.50 -3.31
CA ASN A 93 -5.03 4.72 -2.58
C ASN A 93 -5.23 6.20 -2.30
N ARG A 94 -4.21 6.91 -1.75
CA ARG A 94 -4.30 8.32 -1.41
C ARG A 94 -4.45 9.22 -2.64
N GLU A 95 -3.62 9.04 -3.67
CA GLU A 95 -3.51 9.99 -4.78
C GLU A 95 -4.46 9.67 -5.94
N ILE A 96 -4.72 8.40 -6.19
CA ILE A 96 -5.45 7.94 -7.38
C ILE A 96 -6.88 7.57 -7.01
N LYS A 97 -7.09 6.55 -6.16
CA LYS A 97 -8.43 6.04 -5.87
C LYS A 97 -9.27 7.01 -5.03
N PHE A 98 -8.70 7.52 -3.93
CA PHE A 98 -9.38 8.49 -3.06
C PHE A 98 -8.88 9.93 -3.30
N GLY A 99 -8.01 10.15 -4.29
CA GLY A 99 -7.59 11.44 -4.81
C GLY A 99 -8.31 11.78 -6.12
N ALA A 100 -7.71 11.40 -7.24
CA ALA A 100 -8.22 11.76 -8.57
C ALA A 100 -9.62 11.19 -8.88
N MET A 101 -9.89 9.91 -8.51
CA MET A 101 -11.23 9.33 -8.71
C MET A 101 -12.28 9.98 -7.80
N LEU A 102 -11.95 10.32 -6.54
CA LEU A 102 -12.86 11.08 -5.68
C LEU A 102 -13.18 12.45 -6.24
N LYS A 103 -12.17 13.18 -6.70
CA LYS A 103 -12.36 14.48 -7.37
C LYS A 103 -13.31 14.34 -8.56
N PHE A 104 -13.06 13.38 -9.44
CA PHE A 104 -13.93 13.09 -10.58
C PHE A 104 -15.37 12.77 -10.15
N ALA A 105 -15.56 11.94 -9.11
CA ALA A 105 -16.88 11.59 -8.60
C ALA A 105 -17.65 12.83 -8.13
N LEU A 106 -17.02 13.67 -7.29
CA LEU A 106 -17.65 14.90 -6.78
C LEU A 106 -18.01 15.89 -7.91
N GLU A 107 -17.14 16.05 -8.92
CA GLU A 107 -17.39 16.90 -10.10
C GLU A 107 -18.56 16.37 -10.98
N ASN A 108 -18.91 15.08 -10.86
CA ASN A 108 -20.00 14.43 -11.57
C ASN A 108 -21.22 14.13 -10.67
N GLY A 109 -21.37 14.84 -9.57
CA GLY A 109 -22.52 14.76 -8.68
C GLY A 109 -22.55 13.51 -7.80
N GLY A 110 -21.39 12.87 -7.58
CA GLY A 110 -21.26 11.76 -6.64
C GLY A 110 -21.12 12.26 -5.20
N ASP A 111 -21.67 11.52 -4.27
CA ASP A 111 -21.52 11.76 -2.83
C ASP A 111 -20.36 10.98 -2.25
N TYR A 112 -20.11 9.78 -2.78
CA TYR A 112 -19.10 8.84 -2.27
C TYR A 112 -18.31 8.16 -3.37
N VAL A 113 -17.10 7.73 -2.99
CA VAL A 113 -16.30 6.75 -3.74
C VAL A 113 -16.24 5.45 -2.95
N ALA A 114 -16.53 4.35 -3.63
CA ALA A 114 -16.42 3.02 -3.05
C ALA A 114 -15.31 2.20 -3.70
N THR A 115 -14.78 1.25 -2.95
CA THR A 115 -13.79 0.27 -3.43
C THR A 115 -14.01 -1.09 -2.78
N GLY A 116 -13.45 -2.14 -3.40
CA GLY A 116 -13.44 -3.50 -2.85
C GLY A 116 -12.35 -3.73 -1.80
N HIS A 117 -12.04 -2.76 -0.93
CA HIS A 117 -11.12 -2.97 0.18
C HIS A 117 -11.80 -3.62 1.37
N TYR A 118 -11.06 -4.47 2.06
CA TYR A 118 -11.42 -5.06 3.35
C TYR A 118 -10.96 -4.11 4.46
N ALA A 119 -11.79 -3.15 4.79
CA ALA A 119 -11.58 -2.17 5.86
C ALA A 119 -12.92 -1.68 6.35
N SER A 120 -12.99 -1.17 7.58
CA SER A 120 -14.22 -0.67 8.21
C SER A 120 -14.18 0.83 8.40
N LEU A 121 -15.35 1.46 8.37
CA LEU A 121 -15.53 2.88 8.68
C LEU A 121 -16.59 3.06 9.75
N ASP A 122 -16.27 3.81 10.79
CA ASP A 122 -17.25 4.31 11.74
C ASP A 122 -17.55 5.79 11.44
N LYS A 123 -18.78 6.07 11.01
CA LYS A 123 -19.29 7.40 10.68
C LYS A 123 -20.30 7.91 11.72
N SER A 124 -20.37 7.29 12.90
CA SER A 124 -21.32 7.66 13.93
C SER A 124 -20.93 8.92 14.70
N GLY A 125 -19.65 9.32 14.69
CA GLY A 125 -19.10 10.49 15.36
C GLY A 125 -18.97 11.71 14.44
N GLU A 126 -18.37 12.78 14.98
CA GLU A 126 -18.07 14.02 14.23
C GLU A 126 -17.08 13.77 13.10
N HIS A 127 -16.14 12.84 13.29
CA HIS A 127 -15.12 12.47 12.31
C HIS A 127 -15.23 11.00 11.95
N THR A 128 -15.09 10.70 10.66
CA THR A 128 -15.04 9.31 10.18
C THR A 128 -13.77 8.62 10.67
N LYS A 129 -13.92 7.50 11.35
CA LYS A 129 -12.83 6.65 11.80
C LYS A 129 -12.56 5.55 10.78
N LEU A 130 -11.29 5.29 10.52
CA LEU A 130 -10.86 4.11 9.79
C LEU A 130 -10.58 2.99 10.81
N LEU A 131 -11.20 1.84 10.60
CA LEU A 131 -11.06 0.69 11.48
C LEU A 131 -10.48 -0.50 10.72
N ARG A 132 -9.86 -1.42 11.44
CA ARG A 132 -9.53 -2.75 10.90
C ARG A 132 -10.82 -3.45 10.48
N SER A 133 -10.76 -4.23 9.42
CA SER A 133 -11.81 -5.18 9.10
C SER A 133 -11.72 -6.40 10.01
N ASP A 134 -12.85 -6.98 10.35
CA ASP A 134 -12.91 -8.28 11.05
C ASP A 134 -12.49 -9.46 10.17
N SER A 135 -12.30 -9.22 8.86
CA SER A 135 -11.80 -10.21 7.92
C SER A 135 -10.32 -10.49 8.12
N ALA A 136 -9.91 -11.76 7.97
CA ALA A 136 -8.50 -12.16 7.91
C ALA A 136 -7.70 -11.45 6.79
N LYS A 137 -8.40 -10.82 5.83
CA LYS A 137 -7.82 -10.02 4.72
C LYS A 137 -7.78 -8.53 5.01
N ASP A 138 -7.83 -8.09 6.28
CA ASP A 138 -7.77 -6.66 6.63
C ASP A 138 -6.76 -5.87 5.79
N GLN A 139 -7.24 -4.80 5.15
CA GLN A 139 -6.47 -3.92 4.27
C GLN A 139 -6.38 -2.48 4.81
N SER A 140 -6.76 -2.24 6.04
CA SER A 140 -6.71 -0.91 6.68
C SER A 140 -5.32 -0.28 6.63
N TYR A 141 -4.26 -1.11 6.69
CA TYR A 141 -2.88 -0.69 6.51
C TYR A 141 -2.65 0.13 5.23
N PHE A 142 -3.23 -0.26 4.11
CA PHE A 142 -3.05 0.43 2.83
C PHE A 142 -3.81 1.77 2.76
N LEU A 143 -4.66 2.05 3.74
CA LEU A 143 -5.53 3.23 3.80
C LEU A 143 -5.06 4.23 4.87
N CYS A 144 -4.02 3.93 5.64
CA CYS A 144 -3.53 4.75 6.75
C CYS A 144 -3.10 6.17 6.35
N MET A 145 -2.89 6.43 5.06
CA MET A 145 -2.51 7.73 4.53
C MET A 145 -3.68 8.51 3.92
N LEU A 146 -4.93 8.04 4.06
CA LEU A 146 -6.11 8.80 3.64
C LEU A 146 -6.38 9.94 4.62
N SER A 147 -6.73 11.10 4.08
CA SER A 147 -7.17 12.24 4.91
C SER A 147 -8.59 12.02 5.47
N GLY A 148 -8.95 12.78 6.51
CA GLY A 148 -10.30 12.76 7.05
C GLY A 148 -11.38 13.09 5.98
N PHE A 149 -11.08 14.03 5.07
CA PHE A 149 -11.96 14.33 3.93
C PHE A 149 -12.15 13.12 3.01
N GLN A 150 -11.08 12.42 2.67
CA GLN A 150 -11.16 11.22 1.83
C GLN A 150 -11.94 10.10 2.51
N LEU A 151 -11.74 9.90 3.83
CA LEU A 151 -12.47 8.90 4.62
C LEU A 151 -13.95 9.22 4.74
N ALA A 152 -14.31 10.49 4.91
CA ALA A 152 -15.72 10.94 4.97
C ALA A 152 -16.50 10.57 3.69
N HIS A 153 -15.82 10.61 2.53
CA HIS A 153 -16.40 10.27 1.22
C HIS A 153 -16.09 8.83 0.78
N ALA A 154 -15.48 8.00 1.62
CA ALA A 154 -15.16 6.62 1.29
C ALA A 154 -16.28 5.65 1.70
N MET A 155 -16.39 4.53 0.96
CA MET A 155 -17.21 3.37 1.31
C MET A 155 -16.47 2.08 1.01
N PHE A 156 -16.59 1.10 1.92
CA PHE A 156 -16.03 -0.26 1.79
C PHE A 156 -17.15 -1.30 1.90
N PRO A 157 -17.92 -1.56 0.82
CA PRO A 157 -19.15 -2.34 0.89
C PRO A 157 -18.98 -3.80 1.31
N ILE A 158 -17.77 -4.36 1.21
CA ILE A 158 -17.44 -5.75 1.54
C ILE A 158 -16.73 -5.91 2.90
N ASP A 159 -16.78 -4.86 3.72
CA ASP A 159 -16.22 -4.91 5.06
C ASP A 159 -16.79 -6.09 5.89
N GLY A 160 -15.92 -6.69 6.73
CA GLY A 160 -16.25 -7.85 7.59
C GLY A 160 -16.51 -9.15 6.83
N MET A 161 -16.47 -9.16 5.49
CA MET A 161 -16.77 -10.37 4.71
C MET A 161 -15.53 -11.24 4.50
N GLU A 162 -15.69 -12.54 4.69
CA GLU A 162 -14.68 -13.51 4.31
C GLU A 162 -14.67 -13.75 2.80
N LYS A 163 -13.52 -14.13 2.24
CA LYS A 163 -13.36 -14.35 0.79
C LYS A 163 -14.30 -15.42 0.23
N SER A 164 -14.62 -16.45 1.01
CA SER A 164 -15.60 -17.48 0.64
C SER A 164 -17.01 -16.89 0.46
N ALA A 165 -17.42 -15.98 1.34
CA ALA A 165 -18.70 -15.29 1.25
C ALA A 165 -18.74 -14.36 0.02
N ILE A 166 -17.64 -13.66 -0.27
CA ILE A 166 -17.54 -12.82 -1.48
C ILE A 166 -17.69 -13.67 -2.75
N ARG A 167 -17.06 -14.86 -2.84
CA ARG A 167 -17.23 -15.75 -3.99
C ARG A 167 -18.65 -16.29 -4.11
N ALA A 168 -19.28 -16.67 -3.00
CA ALA A 168 -20.68 -17.10 -2.99
C ALA A 168 -21.64 -15.97 -3.45
N LEU A 169 -21.37 -14.72 -3.06
CA LEU A 169 -22.13 -13.57 -3.55
C LEU A 169 -21.89 -13.30 -5.04
N ALA A 170 -20.67 -13.45 -5.53
CA ALA A 170 -20.38 -13.32 -6.95
C ALA A 170 -21.15 -14.35 -7.80
N GLU A 171 -21.28 -15.57 -7.32
CA GLU A 171 -22.11 -16.63 -7.95
C GLU A 171 -23.61 -16.30 -7.82
N LYS A 172 -24.09 -15.92 -6.62
CA LYS A 172 -25.50 -15.50 -6.39
C LYS A 172 -25.93 -14.38 -7.33
N PHE A 173 -25.07 -13.39 -7.55
CA PHE A 173 -25.32 -12.27 -8.47
C PHE A 173 -25.03 -12.63 -9.94
N SER A 174 -24.62 -13.86 -10.24
CA SER A 174 -24.25 -14.32 -11.59
C SER A 174 -23.21 -13.42 -12.27
N LEU A 175 -22.20 -12.96 -11.51
CA LEU A 175 -21.18 -12.06 -12.02
C LEU A 175 -20.21 -12.81 -12.94
N PRO A 176 -19.91 -12.27 -14.16
CA PRO A 176 -19.04 -12.93 -15.13
C PRO A 176 -17.64 -13.28 -14.60
N VAL A 177 -17.18 -12.55 -13.58
CA VAL A 177 -15.83 -12.67 -12.99
C VAL A 177 -15.76 -13.58 -11.76
N ALA A 178 -16.83 -14.31 -11.40
CA ALA A 178 -16.92 -15.10 -10.15
C ALA A 178 -15.75 -16.08 -9.96
N GLN A 179 -15.22 -16.67 -11.03
CA GLN A 179 -14.12 -17.64 -11.01
C GLN A 179 -12.72 -17.01 -11.23
N LYS A 180 -12.63 -15.67 -11.38
CA LYS A 180 -11.34 -14.99 -11.62
C LYS A 180 -10.44 -15.09 -10.39
N LYS A 181 -9.13 -15.32 -10.62
CA LYS A 181 -8.12 -15.37 -9.54
C LYS A 181 -7.80 -13.96 -9.05
N ASP A 182 -7.45 -13.85 -7.75
CA ASP A 182 -7.01 -12.59 -7.15
C ASP A 182 -5.63 -12.20 -7.69
N SER A 183 -5.42 -10.91 -7.97
CA SER A 183 -4.09 -10.38 -8.25
C SER A 183 -3.24 -10.37 -6.98
N GLN A 184 -2.01 -10.90 -7.05
CA GLN A 184 -1.12 -11.08 -5.90
C GLN A 184 0.02 -10.06 -5.86
N GLU A 185 0.24 -9.29 -6.94
CA GLU A 185 1.45 -8.50 -7.18
C GLU A 185 1.15 -7.03 -7.43
N VAL A 186 2.22 -6.23 -7.49
CA VAL A 186 2.13 -4.81 -7.86
C VAL A 186 1.55 -4.72 -9.28
N CYS A 187 0.41 -4.07 -9.40
CA CYS A 187 -0.43 -4.14 -10.61
C CYS A 187 0.25 -3.66 -11.90
N PHE A 188 1.32 -2.85 -11.82
CA PHE A 188 2.06 -2.35 -12.97
C PHE A 188 3.40 -3.06 -13.20
N ILE A 189 3.75 -4.08 -12.39
CA ILE A 189 4.96 -4.90 -12.53
C ILE A 189 4.56 -6.39 -12.44
N PRO A 190 4.03 -6.96 -13.54
CA PRO A 190 3.43 -8.30 -13.50
C PRO A 190 4.41 -9.43 -13.20
N ASP A 191 5.68 -9.25 -13.54
CA ASP A 191 6.71 -10.29 -13.41
C ASP A 191 7.58 -10.12 -12.14
N ASN A 192 7.22 -9.18 -11.24
CA ASN A 192 8.03 -8.80 -10.07
C ASN A 192 9.47 -8.38 -10.42
N ASP A 193 9.75 -8.06 -11.68
CA ASP A 193 11.05 -7.55 -12.11
C ASP A 193 11.11 -6.02 -11.96
N TYR A 194 11.29 -5.58 -10.71
CA TYR A 194 11.39 -4.16 -10.37
C TYR A 194 12.56 -3.48 -11.08
N SER A 195 13.69 -4.18 -11.25
CA SER A 195 14.88 -3.60 -11.85
C SER A 195 14.69 -3.32 -13.35
N SER A 196 14.10 -4.23 -14.10
CA SER A 196 13.77 -4.02 -15.50
C SER A 196 12.70 -2.92 -15.67
N PHE A 197 11.72 -2.88 -14.77
CA PHE A 197 10.72 -1.80 -14.76
C PHE A 197 11.39 -0.43 -14.58
N ILE A 198 12.24 -0.26 -13.58
CA ILE A 198 12.91 1.02 -13.29
C ILE A 198 13.77 1.47 -14.47
N ARG A 199 14.55 0.56 -15.08
CA ARG A 199 15.37 0.86 -16.27
C ARG A 199 14.53 1.26 -17.48
N SER A 200 13.41 0.56 -17.74
CA SER A 200 12.54 0.84 -18.89
C SER A 200 11.84 2.19 -18.79
N HIS A 201 11.71 2.74 -17.56
CA HIS A 201 11.15 4.08 -17.30
C HIS A 201 12.17 5.21 -17.34
N GLY A 202 13.39 4.93 -17.87
CA GLY A 202 14.43 5.93 -18.10
C GLY A 202 15.23 6.33 -16.84
N PHE A 203 15.04 5.63 -15.72
CA PHE A 203 15.86 5.86 -14.54
C PHE A 203 17.21 5.14 -14.66
N LYS A 204 18.28 5.88 -14.37
CA LYS A 204 19.64 5.35 -14.45
C LYS A 204 19.97 4.54 -13.21
N ASP A 205 20.24 3.25 -13.42
CA ASP A 205 20.76 2.35 -12.40
C ASP A 205 22.21 2.70 -12.07
N MET A 206 22.58 2.56 -10.81
CA MET A 206 23.98 2.71 -10.38
C MET A 206 24.87 1.52 -10.78
N GLY A 207 24.26 0.43 -11.25
CA GLY A 207 24.97 -0.79 -11.64
C GLY A 207 25.46 -1.62 -10.44
N GLU A 208 26.45 -2.48 -10.72
CA GLU A 208 27.06 -3.34 -9.70
C GLU A 208 27.78 -2.53 -8.63
N GLY A 209 27.74 -3.02 -7.39
CA GLY A 209 28.41 -2.42 -6.25
C GLY A 209 28.87 -3.49 -5.25
N ASP A 210 29.22 -3.07 -4.04
CA ASP A 210 29.81 -3.94 -3.06
C ASP A 210 28.80 -4.42 -2.00
N PHE A 211 28.85 -5.71 -1.68
CA PHE A 211 28.33 -6.20 -0.41
C PHE A 211 29.37 -5.92 0.67
N LEU A 212 28.95 -5.23 1.72
CA LEU A 212 29.76 -4.98 2.90
C LEU A 212 29.24 -5.81 4.08
N ASP A 213 30.14 -6.20 4.98
CA ASP A 213 29.73 -6.71 6.30
C ASP A 213 29.38 -5.53 7.25
N THR A 214 28.97 -5.85 8.48
CA THR A 214 28.64 -4.84 9.49
C THR A 214 29.85 -4.04 10.00
N GLN A 215 31.08 -4.42 9.67
CA GLN A 215 32.33 -3.70 9.96
C GLN A 215 32.79 -2.86 8.77
N GLY A 216 32.08 -2.90 7.63
CA GLY A 216 32.42 -2.16 6.41
C GLY A 216 33.43 -2.87 5.49
N ASN A 217 33.77 -4.13 5.75
CA ASN A 217 34.64 -4.90 4.86
C ASN A 217 33.86 -5.39 3.64
N VAL A 218 34.53 -5.35 2.46
CA VAL A 218 33.93 -5.91 1.22
C VAL A 218 33.92 -7.44 1.30
N ILE A 219 32.72 -8.03 1.19
CA ILE A 219 32.51 -9.48 1.27
C ILE A 219 31.95 -10.09 -0.02
N GLY A 220 31.65 -9.26 -1.03
CA GLY A 220 31.12 -9.70 -2.32
C GLY A 220 30.68 -8.56 -3.21
N ARG A 221 30.01 -8.90 -4.32
CA ARG A 221 29.48 -7.93 -5.29
C ARG A 221 27.99 -8.13 -5.48
N HIS A 222 27.24 -7.03 -5.59
CA HIS A 222 25.81 -7.04 -5.88
C HIS A 222 25.49 -6.50 -7.29
N LYS A 223 24.29 -6.81 -7.81
CA LYS A 223 23.83 -6.48 -9.17
C LYS A 223 23.06 -5.14 -9.26
N GLY A 224 23.34 -4.19 -8.39
CA GLY A 224 22.62 -2.92 -8.27
C GLY A 224 21.68 -2.90 -7.04
N ILE A 225 21.73 -1.78 -6.29
CA ILE A 225 21.01 -1.62 -5.01
C ILE A 225 19.51 -1.83 -5.12
N MET A 226 18.89 -1.52 -6.27
CA MET A 226 17.46 -1.66 -6.52
C MET A 226 16.94 -3.11 -6.49
N ASN A 227 17.86 -4.10 -6.51
CA ASN A 227 17.49 -5.52 -6.42
C ASN A 227 17.36 -6.02 -4.96
N TYR A 228 17.58 -5.15 -3.98
CA TYR A 228 17.67 -5.54 -2.57
C TYR A 228 16.67 -4.78 -1.70
N THR A 229 16.24 -5.46 -0.64
CA THR A 229 15.33 -4.92 0.37
C THR A 229 15.81 -5.34 1.75
N VAL A 230 15.70 -4.46 2.74
CA VAL A 230 16.05 -4.77 4.14
C VAL A 230 15.30 -6.01 4.62
N GLY A 231 16.04 -6.97 5.20
CA GLY A 231 15.58 -8.28 5.62
C GLY A 231 15.59 -9.36 4.54
N GLN A 232 15.96 -9.05 3.30
CA GLN A 232 16.10 -10.04 2.23
C GLN A 232 17.24 -11.02 2.56
N ARG A 233 16.95 -12.31 2.33
CA ARG A 233 17.93 -13.42 2.51
C ARG A 233 18.26 -14.10 1.19
N LYS A 234 17.30 -14.21 0.26
CA LYS A 234 17.49 -14.92 -1.01
C LYS A 234 18.17 -14.02 -2.04
N GLY A 235 18.96 -14.62 -2.95
CA GLY A 235 19.58 -13.88 -4.05
C GLY A 235 20.83 -13.07 -3.67
N LEU A 236 21.41 -13.30 -2.48
CA LEU A 236 22.60 -12.59 -2.00
C LEU A 236 23.92 -13.25 -2.44
N GLY A 237 23.89 -14.53 -2.84
CA GLY A 237 25.08 -15.35 -3.09
C GLY A 237 25.34 -16.34 -1.96
N ALA A 238 26.54 -16.96 -1.99
CA ALA A 238 26.96 -17.97 -1.02
C ALA A 238 28.00 -17.40 -0.06
N PHE A 239 27.67 -17.25 1.22
CA PHE A 239 28.54 -16.72 2.27
C PHE A 239 28.90 -17.78 3.33
N GLY A 240 28.60 -19.09 3.08
CA GLY A 240 28.85 -20.17 4.03
C GLY A 240 27.91 -20.16 5.26
N ARG A 241 27.17 -19.09 5.47
CA ARG A 241 26.20 -18.86 6.57
C ARG A 241 25.03 -18.00 6.09
N PRO A 242 23.87 -18.04 6.75
CA PRO A 242 22.74 -17.19 6.40
C PRO A 242 23.06 -15.72 6.62
N MET A 243 22.98 -14.93 5.53
CA MET A 243 23.14 -13.47 5.56
C MET A 243 21.81 -12.79 5.22
N PHE A 244 21.64 -11.58 5.73
CA PHE A 244 20.44 -10.75 5.53
C PHE A 244 20.86 -9.34 5.17
N VAL A 245 20.12 -8.70 4.27
CA VAL A 245 20.28 -7.26 4.03
C VAL A 245 19.86 -6.51 5.29
N THR A 246 20.76 -5.75 5.86
CA THR A 246 20.51 -4.92 7.04
C THR A 246 20.33 -3.45 6.68
N ARG A 247 21.05 -2.98 5.64
CA ARG A 247 21.00 -1.59 5.19
C ARG A 247 21.39 -1.49 3.70
N ILE A 248 20.85 -0.51 3.01
CA ILE A 248 21.24 -0.10 1.67
C ILE A 248 21.82 1.31 1.79
N VAL A 249 23.00 1.53 1.20
CA VAL A 249 23.77 2.79 1.26
C VAL A 249 24.00 3.30 -0.17
N PRO A 250 23.04 4.06 -0.74
CA PRO A 250 23.11 4.51 -2.13
C PRO A 250 24.38 5.34 -2.44
N GLU A 251 24.79 6.19 -1.52
CA GLU A 251 25.93 7.11 -1.69
C GLU A 251 27.24 6.36 -1.95
N GLN A 252 27.33 5.12 -1.47
CA GLN A 252 28.48 4.22 -1.65
C GLN A 252 28.22 3.12 -2.69
N ASN A 253 27.01 3.09 -3.28
CA ASN A 253 26.52 1.97 -4.09
C ASN A 253 26.77 0.63 -3.37
N ALA A 254 26.40 0.53 -2.09
CA ALA A 254 26.69 -0.61 -1.24
C ALA A 254 25.44 -1.18 -0.57
N VAL A 255 25.46 -2.49 -0.34
CA VAL A 255 24.44 -3.22 0.43
C VAL A 255 25.12 -3.90 1.61
N ILE A 256 24.70 -3.54 2.83
CA ILE A 256 25.26 -4.09 4.05
C ILE A 256 24.53 -5.37 4.41
N LEU A 257 25.31 -6.43 4.63
CA LEU A 257 24.82 -7.74 5.04
C LEU A 257 25.22 -8.02 6.48
N GLY A 258 24.28 -8.58 7.24
CA GLY A 258 24.54 -9.07 8.59
C GLY A 258 24.02 -10.50 8.79
N GLU A 259 24.50 -11.14 9.85
CA GLU A 259 24.01 -12.46 10.27
C GLU A 259 22.59 -12.37 10.85
N ASN A 260 22.02 -13.54 11.18
CA ASN A 260 20.71 -13.59 11.78
C ASN A 260 20.66 -12.82 13.11
N GLY A 261 19.71 -11.92 13.23
CA GLY A 261 19.57 -10.96 14.34
C GLY A 261 19.86 -9.52 13.89
N ALA A 262 20.81 -9.30 12.99
CA ALA A 262 21.20 -7.96 12.54
C ALA A 262 20.11 -7.21 11.75
N GLN A 263 19.07 -7.91 11.28
CA GLN A 263 17.92 -7.34 10.57
C GLN A 263 16.79 -6.86 11.51
N TYR A 264 16.96 -6.97 12.82
CA TYR A 264 16.00 -6.46 13.80
C TYR A 264 16.35 -5.03 14.19
N ALA A 265 15.33 -4.23 14.45
CA ALA A 265 15.47 -2.87 14.94
C ALA A 265 14.40 -2.54 15.97
N LYS A 266 14.76 -1.74 16.95
CA LYS A 266 13.87 -1.27 18.01
C LYS A 266 13.38 0.15 17.74
N GLU A 267 14.19 0.97 17.09
CA GLU A 267 13.92 2.40 16.89
C GLU A 267 14.04 2.81 15.43
N PHE A 268 13.14 3.68 15.01
CA PHE A 268 13.14 4.24 13.65
C PHE A 268 12.45 5.61 13.64
N THR A 269 12.72 6.38 12.59
CA THR A 269 12.08 7.66 12.35
C THR A 269 11.06 7.56 11.22
N VAL A 270 10.01 8.36 11.32
CA VAL A 270 8.97 8.51 10.30
C VAL A 270 8.84 9.95 9.86
N GLU A 271 8.39 10.13 8.61
CA GLU A 271 8.14 11.43 7.98
C GLU A 271 6.81 11.44 7.23
N GLY A 272 6.31 12.63 6.88
CA GLY A 272 5.06 12.75 6.12
C GLY A 272 3.86 12.24 6.89
N ILE A 273 3.74 12.64 8.16
CA ILE A 273 2.71 12.18 9.07
C ILE A 273 1.32 12.58 8.57
N ASN A 274 0.43 11.60 8.46
CA ASN A 274 -0.99 11.78 8.24
C ASN A 274 -1.75 11.40 9.52
N ALA A 275 -2.21 12.40 10.27
CA ALA A 275 -3.06 12.18 11.44
C ALA A 275 -4.51 12.07 11.00
N ILE A 276 -5.13 10.91 11.20
CA ILE A 276 -6.57 10.68 10.99
C ILE A 276 -7.33 11.05 12.25
N SER A 277 -6.79 10.70 13.42
CA SER A 277 -7.36 10.98 14.72
C SER A 277 -6.59 12.07 15.46
N ALA A 278 -7.28 12.88 16.27
CA ALA A 278 -6.67 13.88 17.14
C ALA A 278 -5.75 13.25 18.21
N GLN A 279 -5.88 11.95 18.46
CA GLN A 279 -4.99 11.22 19.38
C GLN A 279 -3.55 11.13 18.85
N MET A 280 -3.33 11.33 17.55
CA MET A 280 -2.02 11.28 16.92
C MET A 280 -1.29 12.61 17.09
N SER A 281 -0.87 12.93 18.31
CA SER A 281 -0.14 14.15 18.65
C SER A 281 0.69 13.99 19.91
N GLY A 282 1.81 14.72 20.02
CA GLY A 282 2.69 14.72 21.17
C GLY A 282 3.45 13.41 21.37
N SER A 283 3.24 12.76 22.50
CA SER A 283 3.88 11.50 22.88
C SER A 283 2.80 10.53 23.38
N PHE A 284 2.76 9.31 22.82
CA PHE A 284 1.74 8.32 23.15
C PHE A 284 2.20 6.89 22.82
N ASP A 285 1.53 5.91 23.43
CA ASP A 285 1.72 4.49 23.13
C ASP A 285 0.61 4.01 22.19
N CYS A 286 0.99 3.17 21.22
CA CYS A 286 0.06 2.56 20.26
C CYS A 286 0.66 1.28 19.67
N ASP A 287 -0.16 0.54 18.92
CA ASP A 287 0.33 -0.55 18.07
C ASP A 287 0.78 0.00 16.72
N VAL A 288 1.97 -0.40 16.25
CA VAL A 288 2.54 0.05 14.99
C VAL A 288 2.74 -1.11 14.02
N LYS A 289 2.17 -1.01 12.82
CA LYS A 289 2.33 -1.98 11.74
C LYS A 289 3.22 -1.40 10.65
N ILE A 290 4.39 -2.01 10.45
CA ILE A 290 5.44 -1.51 9.53
C ILE A 290 5.44 -2.16 8.15
N ARG A 291 4.61 -3.17 7.93
CA ARG A 291 4.39 -3.85 6.65
C ARG A 291 3.02 -4.51 6.64
N PHE A 292 2.44 -4.67 5.46
CA PHE A 292 1.13 -5.33 5.32
C PHE A 292 1.07 -6.73 5.95
N ARG A 293 2.10 -7.55 5.75
CA ARG A 293 2.15 -8.94 6.27
C ARG A 293 2.72 -9.06 7.67
N ALA A 294 3.27 -7.99 8.25
CA ALA A 294 3.73 -8.01 9.64
C ALA A 294 2.56 -7.83 10.61
N PRO A 295 2.58 -8.43 11.79
CA PRO A 295 1.67 -8.06 12.87
C PRO A 295 1.93 -6.62 13.28
N ALA A 296 0.94 -5.96 13.87
CA ALA A 296 1.16 -4.73 14.61
C ALA A 296 1.83 -5.07 15.95
N ALA A 297 2.75 -4.21 16.40
CA ALA A 297 3.49 -4.40 17.63
C ALA A 297 3.44 -3.13 18.50
N PRO A 298 3.39 -3.24 19.85
CA PRO A 298 3.37 -2.11 20.76
C PRO A 298 4.62 -1.24 20.63
N ALA A 299 4.42 0.06 20.57
CA ALA A 299 5.48 1.04 20.42
C ALA A 299 5.12 2.35 21.12
N HIS A 300 6.14 3.09 21.51
CA HIS A 300 6.08 4.48 21.92
C HIS A 300 6.34 5.39 20.71
N VAL A 301 5.54 6.42 20.53
CA VAL A 301 5.67 7.42 19.46
C VAL A 301 5.89 8.79 20.05
N GLU A 302 6.95 9.46 19.64
CA GLU A 302 7.29 10.82 20.08
C GLU A 302 7.46 11.72 18.86
N PHE A 303 6.68 12.81 18.80
CA PHE A 303 6.75 13.77 17.71
C PHE A 303 7.92 14.74 17.89
N ASP A 304 8.85 14.76 16.94
CA ASP A 304 9.91 15.75 16.86
C ASP A 304 9.39 17.06 16.24
N SER A 305 8.41 16.96 15.36
CA SER A 305 7.76 18.07 14.67
C SER A 305 6.35 17.68 14.22
N LYS A 306 5.64 18.59 13.52
CA LYS A 306 4.35 18.25 12.90
C LYS A 306 4.46 17.19 11.80
N ASN A 307 5.64 16.96 11.25
CA ASN A 307 5.85 16.11 10.08
C ASN A 307 6.79 14.93 10.33
N THR A 308 7.43 14.85 11.49
CA THR A 308 8.39 13.80 11.84
C THR A 308 8.15 13.30 13.25
N ALA A 309 8.37 12.00 13.45
CA ALA A 309 8.30 11.38 14.78
C ALA A 309 9.33 10.24 14.89
N ARG A 310 9.72 9.98 16.13
CA ARG A 310 10.48 8.80 16.52
C ARG A 310 9.52 7.73 17.00
N VAL A 311 9.75 6.50 16.56
CA VAL A 311 8.98 5.33 16.97
C VAL A 311 9.92 4.33 17.62
N THR A 312 9.63 3.97 18.88
CA THR A 312 10.41 3.00 19.66
C THR A 312 9.53 1.81 20.01
N PHE A 313 9.77 0.66 19.41
CA PHE A 313 9.09 -0.58 19.78
C PHE A 313 9.47 -1.05 21.17
N PHE A 314 8.56 -1.66 21.90
CA PHE A 314 8.88 -2.26 23.20
C PHE A 314 9.77 -3.50 23.03
N GLU A 315 9.59 -4.24 21.93
CA GLU A 315 10.45 -5.34 21.51
C GLU A 315 10.93 -5.14 20.07
N GLU A 316 12.16 -5.56 19.77
CA GLU A 316 12.74 -5.43 18.43
C GLU A 316 11.85 -6.06 17.36
N GLN A 317 11.67 -5.34 16.25
CA GLN A 317 10.89 -5.79 15.10
C GLN A 317 11.78 -6.12 13.91
N ARG A 318 11.40 -7.18 13.19
CA ARG A 318 12.16 -7.65 12.04
C ARG A 318 11.98 -6.73 10.86
N SER A 319 13.09 -6.32 10.26
CA SER A 319 13.15 -5.69 8.93
C SER A 319 12.30 -4.42 8.83
N VAL A 320 12.46 -3.51 9.78
CA VAL A 320 11.98 -2.13 9.62
C VAL A 320 12.63 -1.55 8.36
N THR A 321 11.85 -1.08 7.41
CA THR A 321 12.36 -0.80 6.06
C THR A 321 12.01 0.62 5.64
N PRO A 322 13.01 1.47 5.37
CA PRO A 322 12.79 2.79 4.79
C PRO A 322 11.99 2.71 3.48
N GLY A 323 11.05 3.64 3.30
CA GLY A 323 10.12 3.69 2.16
C GLY A 323 8.81 2.91 2.35
N GLN A 324 8.74 1.98 3.31
CA GLN A 324 7.46 1.43 3.74
C GLN A 324 6.70 2.45 4.60
N PHE A 325 5.43 2.17 4.88
CA PHE A 325 4.63 2.99 5.78
C PHE A 325 4.53 2.32 7.16
N ALA A 326 4.50 3.13 8.20
CA ALA A 326 4.06 2.77 9.52
C ALA A 326 2.59 3.18 9.66
N ALA A 327 1.70 2.23 9.93
CA ALA A 327 0.32 2.50 10.28
C ALA A 327 0.15 2.38 11.79
N PHE A 328 -0.47 3.38 12.42
CA PHE A 328 -0.64 3.50 13.86
C PHE A 328 -2.05 3.12 14.27
N TYR A 329 -2.17 2.30 15.31
CA TYR A 329 -3.45 1.74 15.77
C TYR A 329 -3.63 1.95 17.28
N ILE A 330 -4.83 2.33 17.68
CA ILE A 330 -5.30 2.23 19.06
C ILE A 330 -6.51 1.30 19.07
N GLY A 331 -6.35 0.13 19.66
CA GLY A 331 -7.35 -0.93 19.55
C GLY A 331 -7.61 -1.32 18.09
N ASN A 332 -8.84 -1.13 17.61
CA ASN A 332 -9.23 -1.42 16.23
C ASN A 332 -9.14 -0.20 15.28
N GLU A 333 -8.95 1.00 15.83
CA GLU A 333 -8.90 2.26 15.07
C GLU A 333 -7.50 2.48 14.47
N VAL A 334 -7.45 2.81 13.16
CA VAL A 334 -6.25 3.37 12.50
C VAL A 334 -6.23 4.86 12.79
N ILE A 335 -5.35 5.30 13.68
CA ILE A 335 -5.26 6.71 14.07
C ILE A 335 -4.44 7.55 13.08
N GLY A 336 -3.70 6.90 12.17
CA GLY A 336 -2.93 7.58 11.13
C GLY A 336 -1.84 6.70 10.53
N GLY A 337 -1.00 7.33 9.73
CA GLY A 337 0.15 6.69 9.09
C GLY A 337 1.27 7.68 8.80
N ALA A 338 2.47 7.14 8.53
CA ALA A 338 3.64 7.93 8.12
C ALA A 338 4.60 7.06 7.30
N LYS A 339 5.46 7.67 6.48
CA LYS A 339 6.50 6.94 5.76
C LYS A 339 7.70 6.69 6.70
N ILE A 340 8.24 5.48 6.70
CA ILE A 340 9.48 5.14 7.40
C ILE A 340 10.64 5.81 6.67
N ALA A 341 11.32 6.74 7.34
CA ALA A 341 12.40 7.55 6.78
C ALA A 341 13.78 6.93 7.05
N GLY A 342 14.03 6.54 8.29
CA GLY A 342 15.31 5.99 8.72
C GLY A 342 15.16 4.94 9.81
N VAL A 343 16.16 4.09 9.94
CA VAL A 343 16.23 3.07 10.99
C VAL A 343 17.51 3.30 11.78
N GLU A 344 17.39 3.51 13.08
CA GLU A 344 18.54 3.51 13.95
C GLU A 344 18.99 2.05 14.16
N THR A 345 19.84 1.56 13.26
CA THR A 345 20.64 0.38 13.54
C THR A 345 21.74 0.77 14.49
N GLN A 346 22.09 -0.11 15.46
CA GLN A 346 23.26 0.08 16.32
C GLN A 346 24.42 0.63 15.48
N ARG A 347 25.01 1.74 15.93
CA ARG A 347 26.05 2.46 15.19
C ARG A 347 27.07 1.46 14.65
N ILE A 348 27.13 1.36 13.32
CA ILE A 348 28.32 0.82 12.66
C ILE A 348 29.40 1.85 12.95
N LEU A 349 30.37 1.48 13.80
CA LEU A 349 31.54 2.29 14.13
C LEU A 349 32.38 2.54 12.91
#